data_ab551b3d2cf2ab2f0cbd1642c763ee8d
#
_entry.id   ab551b3d2cf2ab2f0cbd1642c763ee8d
#
_cell.length_a   1.000
_cell.length_b   1.000
_cell.length_c   1.000
_cell.angle_alpha   90.00
_cell.angle_beta   90.00
_cell.angle_gamma   90.00
#
_symmetry.space_group_name_H-M   'P 1'
#
loop_
_entity.id
_entity.type
_entity.pdbx_description
1 polymer ?
#
loop_
_entity_poly.entity_id
_entity_poly.type
_entity_poly.pdbx_seq_one_letter_code
_entity_poly.pdbx_strand_id
1 'polypeptide(L)'
;MAADIRPFVADAQRIQRQTGIPASIILGQIIFESSGKYPGGLSGLAYNNKNLFGIKGKGTAGTANMWSREYDAGGNRVSGFRAYNSFTESINDHARLLQTERYAKHLRNARSVEDFARGIVAGGYATDPNYANQLIGIIKSNGLTKFDDGRYTFTGGEVSGGSAGTGGASFLAPLFAGIVRGILFIGCVVAALLLFAKAFPTVEQNVSSISKKVVAKRTSSNNSKVKKHE
;
A
#
# COMPACT_ATOMS: atom_id res chain seq x y z
N MET A 1 -2.35 -16.06 -8.79
CA MET A 1 -2.08 -15.79 -10.22
C MET A 1 -1.88 -14.29 -10.38
N ALA A 2 -1.10 -13.86 -11.36
CA ALA A 2 -1.01 -12.44 -11.71
C ALA A 2 -2.30 -11.98 -12.41
N ALA A 3 -2.67 -10.70 -12.22
CA ALA A 3 -3.82 -10.11 -12.90
C ALA A 3 -3.58 -10.08 -14.43
N ASP A 4 -4.61 -10.47 -15.18
CA ASP A 4 -4.61 -10.32 -16.64
C ASP A 4 -4.82 -8.84 -17.00
N ILE A 5 -3.78 -8.22 -17.52
CA ILE A 5 -3.79 -6.79 -17.84
C ILE A 5 -4.39 -6.44 -19.20
N ARG A 6 -4.63 -7.42 -20.09
CA ARG A 6 -5.10 -7.18 -21.45
C ARG A 6 -6.35 -6.29 -21.53
N PRO A 7 -7.36 -6.45 -20.66
CA PRO A 7 -8.54 -5.61 -20.65
C PRO A 7 -8.27 -4.13 -20.31
N PHE A 8 -7.13 -3.82 -19.69
CA PHE A 8 -6.82 -2.50 -19.15
C PHE A 8 -5.84 -1.70 -19.99
N VAL A 9 -5.23 -2.33 -21.02
CA VAL A 9 -4.19 -1.71 -21.87
C VAL A 9 -4.71 -0.43 -22.54
N ALA A 10 -5.87 -0.49 -23.15
CA ALA A 10 -6.44 0.67 -23.88
C ALA A 10 -6.68 1.87 -22.95
N ASP A 11 -7.19 1.61 -21.73
CA ASP A 11 -7.42 2.65 -20.74
C ASP A 11 -6.09 3.22 -20.21
N ALA A 12 -5.10 2.38 -19.93
CA ALA A 12 -3.79 2.82 -19.47
C ALA A 12 -3.09 3.71 -20.52
N GLN A 13 -3.14 3.33 -21.80
CA GLN A 13 -2.61 4.13 -22.90
C GLN A 13 -3.38 5.45 -23.10
N ARG A 14 -4.70 5.45 -22.91
CA ARG A 14 -5.51 6.66 -22.94
C ARG A 14 -5.09 7.62 -21.84
N ILE A 15 -4.91 7.13 -20.60
CA ILE A 15 -4.43 7.93 -19.48
C ILE A 15 -3.04 8.50 -19.77
N GLN A 16 -2.12 7.71 -20.33
CA GLN A 16 -0.80 8.24 -20.69
C GLN A 16 -0.91 9.40 -21.67
N ARG A 17 -1.72 9.29 -22.72
CA ARG A 17 -1.91 10.39 -23.68
C ARG A 17 -2.49 11.65 -23.03
N GLN A 18 -3.36 11.49 -22.04
CA GLN A 18 -4.04 12.61 -21.37
C GLN A 18 -3.18 13.28 -20.29
N THR A 19 -2.41 12.49 -19.56
CA THR A 19 -1.77 12.96 -18.31
C THR A 19 -0.25 12.84 -18.33
N GLY A 20 0.31 12.10 -19.26
CA GLY A 20 1.73 11.76 -19.28
C GLY A 20 2.14 10.69 -18.27
N ILE A 21 1.21 10.12 -17.50
CA ILE A 21 1.50 8.97 -16.62
C ILE A 21 1.72 7.73 -17.52
N PRO A 22 2.90 7.06 -17.47
CA PRO A 22 3.17 5.92 -18.33
C PRO A 22 2.14 4.80 -18.19
N ALA A 23 1.71 4.21 -19.31
CA ALA A 23 0.79 3.07 -19.31
C ALA A 23 1.38 1.90 -18.51
N SER A 24 2.68 1.67 -18.62
CA SER A 24 3.42 0.65 -17.86
C SER A 24 3.33 0.83 -16.34
N ILE A 25 3.31 2.05 -15.83
CA ILE A 25 3.10 2.34 -14.40
C ILE A 25 1.70 1.88 -13.98
N ILE A 26 0.66 2.26 -14.72
CA ILE A 26 -0.73 1.90 -14.40
C ILE A 26 -0.89 0.38 -14.44
N LEU A 27 -0.42 -0.28 -15.49
CA LEU A 27 -0.52 -1.73 -15.66
C LEU A 27 0.31 -2.48 -14.60
N GLY A 28 1.50 -1.99 -14.28
CA GLY A 28 2.35 -2.55 -13.23
C GLY A 28 1.69 -2.47 -11.86
N GLN A 29 1.05 -1.35 -11.53
CA GLN A 29 0.30 -1.20 -10.29
C GLN A 29 -0.95 -2.10 -10.26
N ILE A 30 -1.66 -2.30 -11.38
CA ILE A 30 -2.75 -3.26 -11.45
C ILE A 30 -2.27 -4.67 -11.11
N ILE A 31 -1.13 -5.12 -11.66
CA ILE A 31 -0.56 -6.42 -11.30
C ILE A 31 -0.21 -6.44 -9.81
N PHE A 32 0.41 -5.39 -9.29
CA PHE A 32 0.91 -5.34 -7.92
C PHE A 32 -0.23 -5.34 -6.89
N GLU A 33 -1.25 -4.50 -7.09
CA GLU A 33 -2.32 -4.25 -6.13
C GLU A 33 -3.52 -5.21 -6.27
N SER A 34 -3.72 -5.76 -7.48
CA SER A 34 -4.95 -6.47 -7.80
C SER A 34 -4.79 -7.94 -8.09
N SER A 35 -3.59 -8.50 -8.06
CA SER A 35 -3.39 -9.94 -8.30
C SER A 35 -4.07 -10.80 -7.25
N GLY A 36 -4.74 -11.90 -7.68
CA GLY A 36 -5.48 -12.75 -6.77
C GLY A 36 -6.01 -14.04 -7.39
N LYS A 37 -7.09 -14.57 -6.81
CA LYS A 37 -7.65 -15.90 -7.14
C LYS A 37 -8.96 -15.84 -7.93
N TYR A 38 -9.52 -14.65 -8.13
CA TYR A 38 -10.76 -14.49 -8.88
C TYR A 38 -10.50 -14.53 -10.39
N PRO A 39 -11.55 -14.68 -11.22
CA PRO A 39 -11.42 -14.65 -12.68
C PRO A 39 -10.59 -13.48 -13.18
N GLY A 40 -9.77 -13.71 -14.20
CA GLY A 40 -8.80 -12.72 -14.68
C GLY A 40 -7.59 -12.53 -13.77
N GLY A 41 -7.37 -13.43 -12.79
CA GLY A 41 -6.27 -13.32 -11.83
C GLY A 41 -6.43 -12.15 -10.86
N LEU A 42 -7.66 -11.68 -10.64
CA LEU A 42 -7.94 -10.51 -9.81
C LEU A 42 -8.11 -10.85 -8.32
N SER A 43 -7.89 -9.86 -7.47
CA SER A 43 -8.28 -9.89 -6.06
C SER A 43 -9.80 -9.76 -5.91
N GLY A 44 -10.33 -10.15 -4.74
CA GLY A 44 -11.76 -10.03 -4.46
C GLY A 44 -12.28 -8.58 -4.56
N LEU A 45 -11.49 -7.61 -4.11
CA LEU A 45 -11.83 -6.19 -4.21
C LEU A 45 -11.89 -5.73 -5.66
N ALA A 46 -10.89 -6.10 -6.46
CA ALA A 46 -10.85 -5.74 -7.88
C ALA A 46 -12.00 -6.40 -8.66
N TYR A 47 -12.25 -7.68 -8.42
CA TYR A 47 -13.28 -8.42 -9.16
C TYR A 47 -14.70 -7.95 -8.82
N ASN A 48 -15.04 -7.88 -7.53
CA ASN A 48 -16.41 -7.58 -7.08
C ASN A 48 -16.73 -6.09 -7.15
N ASN A 49 -15.76 -5.22 -6.81
CA ASN A 49 -15.98 -3.78 -6.62
C ASN A 49 -15.25 -2.92 -7.65
N LYS A 50 -14.61 -3.52 -8.66
CA LYS A 50 -13.86 -2.85 -9.74
C LYS A 50 -12.74 -1.95 -9.24
N ASN A 51 -12.30 -2.09 -7.99
CA ASN A 51 -11.22 -1.29 -7.40
C ASN A 51 -9.87 -1.98 -7.63
N LEU A 52 -9.16 -1.51 -8.66
CA LEU A 52 -7.88 -2.08 -9.11
C LEU A 52 -6.67 -1.65 -8.27
N PHE A 53 -6.80 -0.63 -7.42
CA PHE A 53 -5.66 0.01 -6.74
C PHE A 53 -5.81 0.07 -5.22
N GLY A 54 -6.82 -0.58 -4.67
CA GLY A 54 -7.06 -0.56 -3.22
C GLY A 54 -7.36 0.83 -2.65
N ILE A 55 -7.91 1.75 -3.44
CA ILE A 55 -8.19 3.12 -3.01
C ILE A 55 -9.31 3.11 -1.97
N LYS A 56 -9.05 3.71 -0.80
CA LYS A 56 -10.02 3.81 0.30
C LYS A 56 -10.96 5.00 0.12
N GLY A 57 -12.18 4.88 0.68
CA GLY A 57 -13.20 5.91 0.68
C GLY A 57 -14.47 5.52 -0.07
N LYS A 58 -15.23 6.53 -0.55
CA LYS A 58 -16.45 6.36 -1.33
C LYS A 58 -16.14 6.58 -2.82
N GLY A 59 -16.42 5.58 -3.65
CA GLY A 59 -16.35 5.64 -5.10
C GLY A 59 -17.71 5.93 -5.73
N THR A 60 -17.79 5.83 -7.06
CA THR A 60 -19.02 6.09 -7.85
C THR A 60 -20.12 5.08 -7.58
N ALA A 61 -19.76 3.82 -7.27
CA ALA A 61 -20.69 2.77 -6.86
C ALA A 61 -20.76 2.59 -5.33
N GLY A 62 -20.26 3.56 -4.56
CA GLY A 62 -20.33 3.52 -3.09
C GLY A 62 -19.04 3.05 -2.42
N THR A 63 -19.18 2.36 -1.29
CA THR A 63 -18.07 1.88 -0.46
C THR A 63 -18.19 0.37 -0.26
N ALA A 64 -17.13 -0.35 -0.56
CA ALA A 64 -16.97 -1.76 -0.23
C ALA A 64 -16.31 -1.89 1.14
N ASN A 65 -17.02 -2.41 2.11
CA ASN A 65 -16.47 -2.69 3.43
C ASN A 65 -15.82 -4.06 3.42
N MET A 66 -14.51 -4.11 3.67
CA MET A 66 -13.75 -5.35 3.71
C MET A 66 -12.94 -5.45 5.01
N TRP A 67 -12.81 -6.67 5.49
CA TRP A 67 -11.93 -6.98 6.61
C TRP A 67 -10.47 -6.75 6.16
N SER A 68 -9.83 -5.77 6.74
CA SER A 68 -8.38 -5.58 6.63
C SER A 68 -7.74 -6.05 7.93
N ARG A 69 -6.74 -6.93 7.81
CA ARG A 69 -5.85 -7.23 8.94
C ARG A 69 -4.91 -6.05 9.14
N GLU A 70 -5.37 -5.01 9.79
CA GLU A 70 -4.49 -3.99 10.30
C GLU A 70 -4.01 -4.48 11.68
N TYR A 71 -2.73 -4.81 11.76
CA TYR A 71 -2.06 -5.11 13.01
C TYR A 71 -1.77 -3.79 13.74
N ASP A 72 -2.83 -3.09 14.15
CA ASP A 72 -2.70 -2.10 15.18
C ASP A 72 -3.27 -2.68 16.49
N ALA A 73 -2.93 -2.08 17.63
CA ALA A 73 -3.32 -2.53 18.97
C ALA A 73 -4.85 -2.62 19.22
N GLY A 74 -5.66 -2.53 18.17
CA GLY A 74 -7.13 -2.53 18.20
C GLY A 74 -7.82 -3.70 17.49
N GLY A 75 -7.08 -4.63 16.88
CA GLY A 75 -7.66 -5.83 16.23
C GLY A 75 -8.17 -5.60 14.79
N ASN A 76 -8.92 -6.58 14.27
CA ASN A 76 -9.46 -6.56 12.91
C ASN A 76 -10.38 -5.36 12.71
N ARG A 77 -10.05 -4.45 11.78
CA ARG A 77 -10.90 -3.33 11.37
C ARG A 77 -11.52 -3.55 10.01
N VAL A 78 -12.78 -3.16 9.88
CA VAL A 78 -13.43 -3.05 8.58
C VAL A 78 -12.94 -1.77 7.94
N SER A 79 -12.24 -1.88 6.81
CA SER A 79 -11.83 -0.73 6.01
C SER A 79 -12.79 -0.53 4.85
N GLY A 80 -13.21 0.72 4.60
CA GLY A 80 -14.03 1.10 3.46
C GLY A 80 -13.16 1.40 2.24
N PHE A 81 -13.36 0.66 1.16
CA PHE A 81 -12.69 0.87 -0.12
C PHE A 81 -13.67 1.45 -1.13
N ARG A 82 -13.19 2.25 -2.08
CA ARG A 82 -14.02 2.77 -3.16
C ARG A 82 -14.57 1.62 -4.01
N ALA A 83 -15.86 1.67 -4.32
CA ALA A 83 -16.48 0.80 -5.31
C ALA A 83 -16.79 1.60 -6.58
N TYR A 84 -16.60 0.97 -7.73
CA TYR A 84 -16.80 1.60 -9.05
C TYR A 84 -17.76 0.77 -9.90
N ASN A 85 -18.41 1.42 -10.88
CA ASN A 85 -19.29 0.74 -11.83
C ASN A 85 -18.48 0.02 -12.91
N SER A 86 -17.26 0.49 -13.20
CA SER A 86 -16.36 -0.11 -14.19
C SER A 86 -14.89 -0.02 -13.80
N PHE A 87 -14.07 -0.83 -14.43
CA PHE A 87 -12.61 -0.74 -14.31
C PHE A 87 -12.06 0.58 -14.84
N THR A 88 -12.67 1.11 -15.92
CA THR A 88 -12.33 2.42 -16.48
C THR A 88 -12.49 3.53 -15.45
N GLU A 89 -13.55 3.51 -14.65
CA GLU A 89 -13.73 4.48 -13.55
C GLU A 89 -12.63 4.37 -12.49
N SER A 90 -12.24 3.15 -12.12
CA SER A 90 -11.13 2.92 -11.19
C SER A 90 -9.81 3.46 -11.72
N ILE A 91 -9.50 3.20 -13.01
CA ILE A 91 -8.29 3.70 -13.67
C ILE A 91 -8.30 5.23 -13.74
N ASN A 92 -9.43 5.82 -14.08
CA ASN A 92 -9.58 7.27 -14.13
C ASN A 92 -9.40 7.91 -12.75
N ASP A 93 -9.99 7.32 -11.73
CA ASP A 93 -9.89 7.84 -10.35
C ASP A 93 -8.46 7.73 -9.80
N HIS A 94 -7.77 6.63 -10.09
CA HIS A 94 -6.35 6.47 -9.79
C HIS A 94 -5.49 7.52 -10.51
N ALA A 95 -5.74 7.77 -11.78
CA ALA A 95 -5.02 8.80 -12.53
C ALA A 95 -5.26 10.20 -11.95
N ARG A 96 -6.49 10.52 -11.52
CA ARG A 96 -6.79 11.78 -10.81
C ARG A 96 -6.07 11.85 -9.46
N LEU A 97 -6.00 10.74 -8.73
CA LEU A 97 -5.25 10.68 -7.47
C LEU A 97 -3.79 11.05 -7.67
N LEU A 98 -3.12 10.48 -8.68
CA LEU A 98 -1.72 10.78 -9.00
C LEU A 98 -1.49 12.21 -9.51
N GLN A 99 -2.54 12.90 -9.94
CA GLN A 99 -2.49 14.31 -10.35
C GLN A 99 -2.72 15.29 -9.20
N THR A 100 -3.10 14.82 -8.02
CA THR A 100 -3.16 15.72 -6.84
C THR A 100 -1.77 16.27 -6.54
N GLU A 101 -1.69 17.50 -5.99
CA GLU A 101 -0.41 18.17 -5.72
C GLU A 101 0.53 17.32 -4.86
N ARG A 102 -0.02 16.45 -4.03
CA ARG A 102 0.73 15.49 -3.24
C ARG A 102 1.70 14.65 -4.07
N TYR A 103 1.25 14.17 -5.24
CA TYR A 103 2.05 13.36 -6.16
C TYR A 103 2.64 14.20 -7.29
N ALA A 104 1.84 15.09 -7.85
CA ALA A 104 2.20 15.89 -9.03
C ALA A 104 3.55 16.60 -8.88
N LYS A 105 3.83 17.21 -7.72
CA LYS A 105 5.11 17.87 -7.45
C LYS A 105 6.33 16.96 -7.61
N HIS A 106 6.18 15.64 -7.39
CA HIS A 106 7.24 14.66 -7.56
C HIS A 106 7.28 14.06 -8.98
N LEU A 107 6.20 14.19 -9.74
CA LEU A 107 6.07 13.63 -11.09
C LEU A 107 6.44 14.63 -12.20
N ARG A 108 6.36 15.94 -11.93
CA ARG A 108 6.65 17.00 -12.95
C ARG A 108 8.03 16.88 -13.57
N ASN A 109 9.00 16.39 -12.85
CA ASN A 109 10.37 16.23 -13.32
C ASN A 109 10.73 14.82 -13.76
N ALA A 110 9.77 13.88 -13.72
CA ALA A 110 9.99 12.51 -14.16
C ALA A 110 10.28 12.47 -15.67
N ARG A 111 11.25 11.66 -16.07
CA ARG A 111 11.68 11.49 -17.46
C ARG A 111 11.84 10.02 -17.84
N SER A 112 11.53 9.13 -16.92
CA SER A 112 11.60 7.68 -17.10
C SER A 112 10.54 6.97 -16.26
N VAL A 113 10.26 5.70 -16.56
CA VAL A 113 9.38 4.85 -15.75
C VAL A 113 9.89 4.76 -14.30
N GLU A 114 11.21 4.68 -14.13
CA GLU A 114 11.86 4.64 -12.84
C GLU A 114 11.63 5.93 -12.04
N ASP A 115 11.68 7.10 -12.68
CA ASP A 115 11.39 8.37 -12.03
C ASP A 115 9.93 8.46 -11.59
N PHE A 116 9.00 8.01 -12.45
CA PHE A 116 7.58 7.93 -12.09
C PHE A 116 7.36 7.00 -10.88
N ALA A 117 7.94 5.81 -10.87
CA ALA A 117 7.81 4.88 -9.75
C ALA A 117 8.33 5.47 -8.44
N ARG A 118 9.51 6.12 -8.46
CA ARG A 118 10.08 6.80 -7.29
C ARG A 118 9.26 8.02 -6.88
N GLY A 119 8.76 8.80 -7.84
CA GLY A 119 7.90 9.96 -7.58
C GLY A 119 6.59 9.59 -6.87
N ILE A 120 5.99 8.47 -7.25
CA ILE A 120 4.78 7.93 -6.61
C ILE A 120 5.07 7.59 -5.13
N VAL A 121 6.21 6.96 -4.85
CA VAL A 121 6.63 6.65 -3.47
C VAL A 121 6.94 7.92 -2.68
N ALA A 122 7.66 8.88 -3.29
CA ALA A 122 7.95 10.17 -2.66
C ALA A 122 6.68 10.95 -2.31
N GLY A 123 5.61 10.79 -3.10
CA GLY A 123 4.27 11.28 -2.80
C GLY A 123 3.55 10.51 -1.68
N GLY A 124 4.15 9.42 -1.17
CA GLY A 124 3.60 8.60 -0.07
C GLY A 124 2.50 7.64 -0.54
N TYR A 125 2.61 7.09 -1.74
CA TYR A 125 1.69 6.06 -2.23
C TYR A 125 1.82 4.76 -1.42
N ALA A 126 3.04 4.39 -1.07
CA ALA A 126 3.35 3.23 -0.25
C ALA A 126 4.29 3.62 0.90
N THR A 127 4.20 2.89 2.01
CA THR A 127 5.10 3.02 3.16
C THR A 127 6.32 2.12 3.05
N ASP A 128 6.26 1.08 2.20
CA ASP A 128 7.39 0.21 1.90
C ASP A 128 8.44 0.98 1.07
N PRO A 129 9.65 1.21 1.59
CA PRO A 129 10.71 1.90 0.86
C PRO A 129 11.14 1.13 -0.41
N ASN A 130 10.86 -0.17 -0.48
CA ASN A 130 11.20 -1.00 -1.63
C ASN A 130 10.09 -1.04 -2.72
N TYR A 131 8.96 -0.37 -2.49
CA TYR A 131 7.83 -0.39 -3.41
C TYR A 131 8.21 0.00 -4.85
N ALA A 132 9.00 1.09 -5.01
CA ALA A 132 9.44 1.53 -6.34
C ALA A 132 10.23 0.45 -7.08
N ASN A 133 11.17 -0.23 -6.41
CA ASN A 133 11.96 -1.29 -7.00
C ASN A 133 11.10 -2.51 -7.37
N GLN A 134 10.14 -2.87 -6.53
CA GLN A 134 9.20 -3.96 -6.80
C GLN A 134 8.33 -3.64 -8.02
N LEU A 135 7.77 -2.42 -8.09
CA LEU A 135 6.98 -1.97 -9.24
C LEU A 135 7.81 -1.98 -10.54
N ILE A 136 9.03 -1.44 -10.50
CA ILE A 136 9.97 -1.47 -11.64
C ILE A 136 10.28 -2.92 -12.05
N GLY A 137 10.49 -3.81 -11.09
CA GLY A 137 10.70 -5.23 -11.33
C GLY A 137 9.51 -5.88 -12.04
N ILE A 138 8.27 -5.60 -11.60
CA ILE A 138 7.04 -6.08 -12.24
C ILE A 138 6.94 -5.55 -13.68
N ILE A 139 7.21 -4.27 -13.88
CA ILE A 139 7.14 -3.64 -15.20
C ILE A 139 8.13 -4.30 -16.15
N LYS A 140 9.37 -4.50 -15.72
CA LYS A 140 10.44 -5.13 -16.54
C LYS A 140 10.17 -6.60 -16.82
N SER A 141 9.82 -7.39 -15.80
CA SER A 141 9.58 -8.83 -15.94
C SER A 141 8.39 -9.17 -16.84
N ASN A 142 7.39 -8.27 -16.91
CA ASN A 142 6.21 -8.42 -17.77
C ASN A 142 6.33 -7.65 -19.10
N GLY A 143 7.44 -6.97 -19.37
CA GLY A 143 7.67 -6.23 -20.61
C GLY A 143 6.62 -5.14 -20.85
N LEU A 144 6.18 -4.43 -19.78
CA LEU A 144 5.04 -3.53 -19.86
C LEU A 144 5.35 -2.22 -20.58
N THR A 145 6.63 -1.83 -20.69
CA THR A 145 7.04 -0.61 -21.41
C THR A 145 6.69 -0.63 -22.90
N LYS A 146 6.43 -1.80 -23.47
CA LYS A 146 5.91 -1.92 -24.85
C LYS A 146 4.55 -1.25 -25.08
N PHE A 147 3.81 -0.96 -24.02
CA PHE A 147 2.53 -0.27 -24.05
C PHE A 147 2.66 1.25 -23.91
N ASP A 148 3.86 1.75 -23.56
CA ASP A 148 4.12 3.17 -23.47
C ASP A 148 4.30 3.80 -24.84
N ASP A 149 3.97 5.09 -24.96
CA ASP A 149 4.13 5.87 -26.20
C ASP A 149 5.55 6.47 -26.35
N GLY A 150 6.47 6.13 -25.46
CA GLY A 150 7.85 6.62 -25.43
C GLY A 150 8.01 8.05 -24.88
N ARG A 151 6.93 8.69 -24.49
CA ARG A 151 6.95 10.03 -23.84
C ARG A 151 6.76 9.89 -22.34
N TYR A 152 7.72 10.39 -21.59
CA TYR A 152 7.70 10.35 -20.12
C TYR A 152 7.66 11.77 -19.57
N THR A 153 6.60 12.51 -19.94
CA THR A 153 6.40 13.88 -19.47
C THR A 153 5.03 14.01 -18.82
N PHE A 154 5.03 14.18 -17.50
CA PHE A 154 3.81 14.41 -16.75
C PHE A 154 3.24 15.79 -17.10
N THR A 155 2.02 15.82 -17.66
CA THR A 155 1.33 17.04 -18.08
C THR A 155 0.19 17.44 -17.15
N GLY A 156 -0.34 16.49 -16.38
CA GLY A 156 -1.48 16.75 -15.48
C GLY A 156 -2.76 17.12 -16.21
N GLY A 157 -2.99 16.55 -17.40
CA GLY A 157 -4.17 16.84 -18.22
C GLY A 157 -5.47 16.24 -17.67
N GLU A 158 -6.62 16.70 -18.17
CA GLU A 158 -7.92 16.18 -17.75
C GLU A 158 -8.11 14.72 -18.10
N VAL A 159 -8.57 13.95 -17.13
CA VAL A 159 -8.94 12.56 -17.32
C VAL A 159 -10.39 12.48 -17.78
N SER A 160 -10.58 12.27 -19.07
CA SER A 160 -11.88 12.10 -19.73
C SER A 160 -12.01 10.70 -20.34
N GLY A 161 -13.24 10.26 -20.55
CA GLY A 161 -13.53 8.93 -21.12
C GLY A 161 -13.88 7.90 -20.04
N GLY A 162 -15.08 7.44 -20.09
CA GLY A 162 -15.80 6.60 -19.14
C GLY A 162 -17.16 7.24 -18.94
N SER A 163 -18.24 6.49 -19.07
CA SER A 163 -19.62 6.97 -19.04
C SER A 163 -19.82 8.04 -17.96
N ALA A 164 -20.08 9.26 -18.37
CA ALA A 164 -20.36 10.38 -17.48
C ALA A 164 -21.70 10.13 -16.78
N GLY A 165 -21.62 9.60 -15.56
CA GLY A 165 -22.68 9.83 -14.61
C GLY A 165 -22.67 11.32 -14.27
N THR A 166 -23.66 12.05 -14.77
CA THR A 166 -23.92 13.47 -14.46
C THR A 166 -23.96 13.68 -12.96
N GLY A 167 -22.95 14.32 -12.43
CA GLY A 167 -22.84 14.69 -11.03
C GLY A 167 -21.74 15.73 -10.87
N GLY A 168 -21.98 16.94 -11.37
CA GLY A 168 -21.16 18.09 -11.05
C GLY A 168 -21.25 18.38 -9.56
N ALA A 169 -20.26 17.94 -8.82
CA ALA A 169 -20.04 18.36 -7.44
C ALA A 169 -18.57 18.74 -7.29
N SER A 170 -18.40 19.98 -6.92
CA SER A 170 -17.14 20.62 -6.55
C SER A 170 -16.27 19.70 -5.68
N PHE A 171 -15.15 19.19 -6.20
CA PHE A 171 -14.24 18.25 -5.52
C PHE A 171 -13.21 18.92 -4.61
N LEU A 172 -13.53 20.07 -4.02
CA LEU A 172 -12.53 20.82 -3.24
C LEU A 172 -12.66 20.71 -1.72
N ALA A 173 -13.40 19.75 -1.17
CA ALA A 173 -13.29 19.43 0.27
C ALA A 173 -14.07 18.15 0.57
N PRO A 174 -13.62 17.19 1.34
CA PRO A 174 -12.52 17.07 2.30
C PRO A 174 -11.56 15.91 2.01
N LEU A 175 -10.55 16.15 1.20
CA LEU A 175 -9.55 15.12 0.83
C LEU A 175 -8.50 14.86 1.92
N PHE A 176 -8.49 15.66 3.00
CA PHE A 176 -7.37 15.64 3.94
C PHE A 176 -7.50 14.71 5.15
N ALA A 177 -8.67 14.15 5.44
CA ALA A 177 -8.87 13.35 6.65
C ALA A 177 -8.74 11.83 6.47
N GLY A 178 -8.81 11.31 5.22
CA GLY A 178 -8.86 9.86 4.95
C GLY A 178 -7.59 9.23 4.38
N ILE A 179 -6.69 10.03 3.80
CA ILE A 179 -5.57 9.53 2.99
C ILE A 179 -4.37 9.09 3.85
N VAL A 180 -4.24 9.59 5.07
CA VAL A 180 -3.12 9.27 5.98
C VAL A 180 -3.19 7.83 6.54
N ARG A 181 -4.30 7.13 6.42
CA ARG A 181 -4.51 5.81 7.03
C ARG A 181 -4.64 4.64 6.04
N GLY A 182 -4.51 4.86 4.75
CA GLY A 182 -4.86 3.87 3.73
C GLY A 182 -3.72 3.06 3.12
N ILE A 183 -2.47 3.35 3.45
CA ILE A 183 -1.30 2.70 2.85
C ILE A 183 -0.52 1.88 3.90
N LEU A 184 -1.20 1.41 4.93
CA LEU A 184 -0.62 0.74 6.10
C LEU A 184 -0.60 -0.80 5.98
N PHE A 185 -0.45 -1.36 4.77
CA PHE A 185 -0.40 -2.82 4.68
C PHE A 185 1.02 -3.42 4.81
N ILE A 186 2.08 -2.62 4.72
CA ILE A 186 3.45 -3.13 4.87
C ILE A 186 4.24 -2.39 5.97
N GLY A 187 3.84 -1.20 6.38
CA GLY A 187 4.50 -0.43 7.45
C GLY A 187 4.35 -1.02 8.87
N CYS A 188 3.36 -1.88 9.09
CA CYS A 188 3.11 -2.47 10.41
C CYS A 188 4.15 -3.50 10.88
N VAL A 189 4.92 -4.10 9.99
CA VAL A 189 5.94 -5.08 10.39
C VAL A 189 7.11 -4.38 11.11
N VAL A 190 7.51 -3.20 10.66
CA VAL A 190 8.64 -2.47 11.29
C VAL A 190 8.21 -1.76 12.57
N ALA A 191 7.00 -1.18 12.61
CA ALA A 191 6.47 -0.58 13.85
C ALA A 191 6.15 -1.63 14.91
N ALA A 192 5.67 -2.82 14.53
CA ALA A 192 5.46 -3.94 15.44
C ALA A 192 6.77 -4.46 16.04
N LEU A 193 7.86 -4.49 15.29
CA LEU A 193 9.19 -4.86 15.78
C LEU A 193 9.73 -3.83 16.79
N LEU A 194 9.49 -2.54 16.60
CA LEU A 194 9.93 -1.49 17.53
C LEU A 194 9.05 -1.42 18.79
N LEU A 195 7.76 -1.75 18.71
CA LEU A 195 6.87 -1.82 19.86
C LEU A 195 7.04 -3.15 20.61
N PHE A 196 7.35 -4.24 19.93
CA PHE A 196 7.71 -5.52 20.55
C PHE A 196 9.00 -5.41 21.37
N ALA A 197 9.99 -4.65 20.89
CA ALA A 197 11.22 -4.34 21.63
C ALA A 197 10.97 -3.48 22.89
N LYS A 198 9.87 -2.70 22.95
CA LYS A 198 9.48 -1.90 24.15
C LYS A 198 8.51 -2.62 25.08
N ALA A 199 7.75 -3.60 24.60
CA ALA A 199 6.76 -4.33 25.41
C ALA A 199 7.33 -5.53 26.14
N PHE A 200 8.48 -6.03 25.72
CA PHE A 200 9.22 -7.04 26.46
C PHE A 200 10.43 -6.37 27.12
N PRO A 201 10.40 -6.14 28.45
CA PRO A 201 11.62 -5.76 29.16
C PRO A 201 12.65 -6.84 28.87
N THR A 202 13.78 -6.40 28.37
CA THR A 202 14.89 -7.21 27.88
C THR A 202 15.10 -8.44 28.75
N VAL A 203 15.34 -9.57 28.13
CA VAL A 203 15.69 -10.86 28.77
C VAL A 203 16.76 -10.68 29.84
N GLU A 204 17.58 -9.63 29.79
CA GLU A 204 18.53 -9.22 30.81
C GLU A 204 17.92 -8.93 32.20
N GLN A 205 16.74 -8.31 32.30
CA GLN A 205 16.10 -8.06 33.60
C GLN A 205 15.54 -9.33 34.22
N ASN A 206 15.07 -10.28 33.43
CA ASN A 206 14.61 -11.57 33.94
C ASN A 206 15.79 -12.49 34.30
N VAL A 207 16.89 -12.45 33.55
CA VAL A 207 18.11 -13.21 33.86
C VAL A 207 18.74 -12.68 35.16
N SER A 208 18.77 -11.37 35.38
CA SER A 208 19.30 -10.77 36.61
C SER A 208 18.46 -11.11 37.88
N SER A 209 17.14 -11.19 37.73
CA SER A 209 16.24 -11.56 38.83
C SER A 209 16.32 -13.06 39.16
N ILE A 210 16.52 -13.91 38.17
CA ILE A 210 16.71 -15.36 38.36
C ILE A 210 18.08 -15.65 38.94
N SER A 211 19.14 -14.97 38.48
CA SER A 211 20.48 -15.14 39.03
C SER A 211 20.56 -14.73 40.51
N LYS A 212 19.92 -13.61 40.90
CA LYS A 212 19.84 -13.19 42.30
C LYS A 212 19.08 -14.19 43.18
N LYS A 213 17.99 -14.78 42.70
CA LYS A 213 17.25 -15.84 43.44
C LYS A 213 18.06 -17.14 43.58
N VAL A 214 18.82 -17.53 42.56
CA VAL A 214 19.65 -18.74 42.61
C VAL A 214 20.83 -18.56 43.56
N VAL A 215 21.47 -17.39 43.56
CA VAL A 215 22.59 -17.08 44.50
C VAL A 215 22.10 -17.04 45.94
N ALA A 216 20.94 -16.39 46.23
CA ALA A 216 20.36 -16.33 47.56
C ALA A 216 20.00 -17.74 48.10
N LYS A 217 19.52 -18.64 47.25
CA LYS A 217 19.17 -20.01 47.62
C LYS A 217 20.40 -20.88 47.89
N ARG A 218 21.53 -20.64 47.22
CA ARG A 218 22.80 -21.32 47.48
C ARG A 218 23.47 -20.88 48.80
N THR A 219 23.40 -19.59 49.13
CA THR A 219 23.92 -19.07 50.40
C THR A 219 23.14 -19.57 51.61
N SER A 220 21.81 -19.68 51.49
CA SER A 220 20.98 -20.22 52.59
C SER A 220 21.18 -21.73 52.80
N SER A 221 21.46 -22.47 51.74
CA SER A 221 21.74 -23.92 51.80
C SER A 221 23.12 -24.23 52.38
N ASN A 222 24.11 -23.38 52.18
CA ASN A 222 25.45 -23.56 52.78
C ASN A 222 25.47 -23.20 54.25
N ASN A 223 24.71 -22.16 54.69
CA ASN A 223 24.64 -21.81 56.12
C ASN A 223 23.90 -22.87 56.96
N SER A 224 23.00 -23.64 56.39
CA SER A 224 22.30 -24.72 57.08
C SER A 224 23.14 -25.99 57.22
N LYS A 225 24.19 -26.17 56.37
CA LYS A 225 25.12 -27.30 56.50
C LYS A 225 26.25 -27.08 57.50
N VAL A 226 26.63 -25.80 57.73
CA VAL A 226 27.69 -25.46 58.72
C VAL A 226 27.18 -25.56 60.19
N LYS A 227 25.88 -25.35 60.44
CA LYS A 227 25.28 -25.46 61.80
C LYS A 227 24.94 -26.89 62.23
N LYS A 228 25.27 -27.93 61.51
CA LYS A 228 25.03 -29.32 61.85
C LYS A 228 26.30 -30.09 62.21
N HIS A 229 27.45 -29.42 62.36
CA HIS A 229 28.74 -30.01 62.80
C HIS A 229 29.43 -29.23 63.90
N GLU A 230 28.66 -28.57 64.78
CA GLU A 230 29.09 -28.12 66.12
C GLU A 230 28.26 -28.81 67.17
#